data_3e293f5c529af78a2716aa2e0b681be2
#
_entry.id   3e293f5c529af78a2716aa2e0b681be2
#
_cell.length_a   1.000
_cell.length_b   1.000
_cell.length_c   1.000
_cell.angle_alpha   90.00
_cell.angle_beta   90.00
_cell.angle_gamma   90.00
#
_symmetry.space_group_name_H-M   'P 1'
#
loop_
_entity.id
_entity.type
_entity.pdbx_description
1 polymer ?
#
loop_
_entity_poly.entity_id
_entity_poly.type
_entity_poly.pdbx_seq_one_letter_code
_entity_poly.pdbx_strand_id
1 'polypeptide(L)'
;SKNIDKTVSPFSGMALKETIESVTSKTVMRNYLEKKQTVPCQAGNKMLVIYENGDVNPCEYLTPKERLGNLRDADFDIKKILNSHHSKCVVKDINPGKKCNCTWENAIGISLMYDKKSWPKIFAEWFRMFFLKKFIFVWFSRDKIEVKNKVEVN
;
A
#
# COMPACT_ATOMS: atom_id res chain seq x y z
N SER A 1 2.68 -29.01 16.23
CA SER A 1 2.57 -27.71 15.53
C SER A 1 3.70 -26.81 15.98
N LYS A 2 4.72 -26.60 15.13
CA LYS A 2 5.80 -25.67 15.41
C LYS A 2 5.26 -24.25 15.25
N ASN A 3 5.06 -23.55 16.35
CA ASN A 3 4.90 -22.10 16.36
C ASN A 3 6.20 -21.49 15.85
N ILE A 4 6.19 -21.06 14.60
CA ILE A 4 7.26 -20.25 14.03
C ILE A 4 6.96 -18.81 14.47
N ASP A 5 7.38 -18.51 15.68
CA ASP A 5 7.46 -17.12 16.18
C ASP A 5 8.72 -16.48 15.54
N LYS A 6 8.60 -16.21 14.23
CA LYS A 6 9.61 -15.44 13.51
C LYS A 6 9.44 -14.00 13.97
N THR A 7 10.17 -13.61 15.00
CA THR A 7 10.34 -12.21 15.37
C THR A 7 10.97 -11.48 14.18
N VAL A 8 10.12 -10.85 13.37
CA VAL A 8 10.55 -10.05 12.23
C VAL A 8 11.36 -8.87 12.75
N SER A 9 12.61 -8.75 12.31
CA SER A 9 13.43 -7.59 12.66
C SER A 9 12.73 -6.30 12.19
N PRO A 10 12.65 -5.24 13.03
CA PRO A 10 11.99 -3.98 12.65
C PRO A 10 12.66 -3.29 11.45
N PHE A 11 13.93 -3.60 11.19
CA PHE A 11 14.68 -3.05 10.05
C PHE A 11 14.74 -3.98 8.84
N SER A 12 13.96 -5.04 8.81
CA SER A 12 13.87 -5.93 7.65
C SER A 12 12.92 -5.39 6.58
N GLY A 13 13.15 -5.80 5.32
CA GLY A 13 12.20 -5.50 4.23
C GLY A 13 10.80 -6.06 4.49
N MET A 14 10.69 -7.15 5.25
CA MET A 14 9.41 -7.74 5.68
C MET A 14 8.66 -6.80 6.65
N ALA A 15 9.36 -6.14 7.57
CA ALA A 15 8.77 -5.17 8.48
C ALA A 15 8.19 -3.97 7.72
N LEU A 16 8.91 -3.48 6.72
CA LEU A 16 8.42 -2.40 5.86
C LEU A 16 7.17 -2.84 5.07
N LYS A 17 7.18 -4.05 4.51
CA LYS A 17 6.03 -4.62 3.81
C LYS A 17 4.79 -4.68 4.70
N GLU A 18 4.89 -5.28 5.88
CA GLU A 18 3.80 -5.39 6.85
C GLU A 18 3.26 -4.02 7.28
N THR A 19 4.15 -3.04 7.44
CA THR A 19 3.77 -1.67 7.76
C THR A 19 2.96 -1.03 6.65
N ILE A 20 3.42 -1.15 5.40
CA ILE A 20 2.72 -0.61 4.23
C ILE A 20 1.36 -1.29 4.07
N GLU A 21 1.27 -2.61 4.22
CA GLU A 21 0.01 -3.36 4.17
C GLU A 21 -0.97 -2.88 5.26
N SER A 22 -0.50 -2.66 6.49
CA SER A 22 -1.32 -2.14 7.58
C SER A 22 -1.87 -0.74 7.27
N VAL A 23 -1.02 0.18 6.77
CA VAL A 23 -1.46 1.54 6.39
C VAL A 23 -2.39 1.48 5.19
N THR A 24 -2.12 0.60 4.24
CA THR A 24 -2.96 0.38 3.05
C THR A 24 -4.37 -0.04 3.46
N SER A 25 -4.51 -1.07 4.29
CA SER A 25 -5.82 -1.57 4.74
C SER A 25 -6.63 -0.49 5.48
N LYS A 26 -5.96 0.30 6.33
CA LYS A 26 -6.61 1.44 7.00
C LYS A 26 -7.06 2.51 6.00
N THR A 27 -6.27 2.77 4.98
CA THR A 27 -6.58 3.75 3.94
C THR A 27 -7.72 3.27 3.05
N VAL A 28 -7.75 1.99 2.69
CA VAL A 28 -8.86 1.34 1.97
C VAL A 28 -10.17 1.51 2.74
N MET A 29 -10.16 1.15 4.02
CA MET A 29 -11.34 1.28 4.88
C MET A 29 -11.81 2.72 4.97
N ARG A 30 -10.89 3.65 5.12
CA ARG A 30 -11.19 5.08 5.16
C ARG A 30 -11.80 5.57 3.84
N ASN A 31 -11.22 5.23 2.70
CA ASN A 31 -11.74 5.58 1.38
C ASN A 31 -13.16 5.01 1.16
N TYR A 32 -13.41 3.77 1.63
CA TYR A 32 -14.71 3.13 1.56
C TYR A 32 -15.76 3.87 2.38
N LEU A 33 -15.43 4.21 3.63
CA LEU A 33 -16.36 4.89 4.55
C LEU A 33 -16.63 6.34 4.15
N GLU A 34 -15.58 7.08 3.81
CA GLU A 34 -15.67 8.50 3.43
C GLU A 34 -16.11 8.69 1.97
N LYS A 35 -16.20 7.62 1.17
CA LYS A 35 -16.47 7.64 -0.28
C LYS A 35 -15.57 8.65 -1.02
N LYS A 36 -14.35 8.77 -0.57
CA LYS A 36 -13.38 9.74 -1.07
C LYS A 36 -12.00 9.13 -1.11
N GLN A 37 -11.27 9.36 -2.20
CA GLN A 37 -9.86 8.98 -2.28
C GLN A 37 -9.02 9.94 -1.43
N THR A 38 -8.28 9.39 -0.46
CA THR A 38 -7.50 10.17 0.51
C THR A 38 -6.02 10.30 0.17
N VAL A 39 -5.55 9.56 -0.84
CA VAL A 39 -4.16 9.56 -1.32
C VAL A 39 -4.16 9.79 -2.83
N PRO A 40 -3.27 10.64 -3.37
CA PRO A 40 -3.16 10.87 -4.82
C PRO A 40 -2.89 9.56 -5.56
N CYS A 41 -3.69 9.26 -6.59
CA CYS A 41 -3.54 8.04 -7.38
C CYS A 41 -2.25 8.06 -8.20
N GLN A 42 -1.54 6.93 -8.23
CA GLN A 42 -0.33 6.74 -9.04
C GLN A 42 -0.58 5.87 -10.29
N ALA A 43 -1.84 5.57 -10.61
CA ALA A 43 -2.19 4.84 -11.82
C ALA A 43 -1.73 5.61 -13.07
N GLY A 44 -1.11 4.90 -14.00
CA GLY A 44 -0.51 5.48 -15.19
C GLY A 44 0.85 6.16 -14.99
N ASN A 45 1.26 6.41 -13.74
CA ASN A 45 2.57 6.99 -13.41
C ASN A 45 3.56 5.98 -12.85
N LYS A 46 3.13 5.20 -11.85
CA LYS A 46 3.97 4.26 -11.10
C LYS A 46 3.43 2.84 -11.16
N MET A 47 2.29 2.65 -11.75
CA MET A 47 1.70 1.34 -12.03
C MET A 47 0.97 1.37 -13.37
N LEU A 48 0.99 0.24 -14.02
CA LEU A 48 0.35 -0.02 -15.30
C LEU A 48 -0.21 -1.43 -15.31
N VAL A 49 -1.22 -1.67 -16.11
CA VAL A 49 -1.75 -3.00 -16.42
C VAL A 49 -1.60 -3.22 -17.92
N ILE A 50 -1.00 -4.35 -18.29
CA ILE A 50 -0.83 -4.75 -19.67
C ILE A 50 -1.65 -6.02 -19.88
N TYR A 51 -2.57 -5.97 -20.83
CA TYR A 51 -3.41 -7.11 -21.19
C TYR A 51 -2.79 -7.93 -22.32
N GLU A 52 -3.25 -9.17 -22.48
CA GLU A 52 -2.76 -10.12 -23.48
C GLU A 52 -2.92 -9.63 -24.93
N ASN A 53 -3.92 -8.79 -25.20
CA ASN A 53 -4.11 -8.15 -26.50
C ASN A 53 -3.14 -7.00 -26.79
N GLY A 54 -2.28 -6.66 -25.80
CA GLY A 54 -1.32 -5.56 -25.90
C GLY A 54 -1.83 -4.21 -25.37
N ASP A 55 -3.07 -4.14 -24.90
CA ASP A 55 -3.61 -2.90 -24.34
C ASP A 55 -2.88 -2.52 -23.04
N VAL A 56 -2.57 -1.24 -22.92
CA VAL A 56 -1.92 -0.65 -21.75
C VAL A 56 -2.91 0.26 -21.05
N ASN A 57 -3.29 -0.13 -19.83
CA ASN A 57 -4.20 0.63 -18.99
C ASN A 57 -3.48 1.20 -17.76
N PRO A 58 -3.92 2.33 -17.23
CA PRO A 58 -3.37 2.87 -16.00
C PRO A 58 -3.73 2.03 -14.77
N CYS A 59 -4.88 1.34 -14.79
CA CYS A 59 -5.42 0.56 -13.67
C CYS A 59 -6.44 -0.45 -14.18
N GLU A 60 -6.65 -1.55 -13.47
CA GLU A 60 -7.67 -2.57 -13.77
C GLU A 60 -9.12 -2.07 -13.60
N TYR A 61 -9.33 -1.14 -12.67
CA TYR A 61 -10.67 -0.62 -12.35
C TYR A 61 -11.14 0.48 -13.31
N LEU A 62 -10.26 0.93 -14.20
CA LEU A 62 -10.62 1.95 -15.18
C LEU A 62 -11.12 1.30 -16.46
N THR A 63 -12.08 1.96 -17.10
CA THR A 63 -12.73 1.43 -18.30
C THR A 63 -11.77 1.47 -19.51
N PRO A 64 -12.11 0.75 -20.60
CA PRO A 64 -11.32 0.84 -21.84
C PRO A 64 -11.18 2.27 -22.41
N LYS A 65 -12.04 3.21 -22.00
CA LYS A 65 -11.94 4.61 -22.40
C LYS A 65 -10.71 5.32 -21.83
N GLU A 66 -10.20 4.86 -20.69
CA GLU A 66 -8.98 5.36 -20.06
C GLU A 66 -7.72 4.59 -20.49
N ARG A 67 -7.80 3.76 -21.53
CA ARG A 67 -6.64 3.07 -22.11
C ARG A 67 -5.57 4.08 -22.54
N LEU A 68 -4.33 3.82 -22.19
CA LEU A 68 -3.19 4.66 -22.54
C LEU A 68 -2.74 4.45 -23.98
N GLY A 69 -2.86 3.21 -24.48
CA GLY A 69 -2.48 2.82 -25.84
C GLY A 69 -2.38 1.32 -25.97
N ASN A 70 -1.84 0.86 -27.10
CA ASN A 70 -1.56 -0.55 -27.34
C ASN A 70 -0.09 -0.75 -27.71
N LEU A 71 0.55 -1.77 -27.12
CA LEU A 71 1.96 -2.07 -27.35
C LEU A 71 2.27 -2.42 -28.80
N ARG A 72 1.36 -3.09 -29.50
CA ARG A 72 1.52 -3.47 -30.91
C ARG A 72 1.56 -2.27 -31.83
N ASP A 73 0.75 -1.23 -31.51
CA ASP A 73 0.72 0.03 -32.26
C ASP A 73 1.95 0.91 -32.01
N ALA A 74 2.70 0.61 -30.94
CA ALA A 74 3.86 1.36 -30.50
C ALA A 74 5.18 0.60 -30.70
N ASP A 75 5.22 -0.42 -31.56
CA ASP A 75 6.39 -1.29 -31.76
C ASP A 75 6.94 -1.91 -30.45
N PHE A 76 6.06 -2.24 -29.52
CA PHE A 76 6.37 -2.71 -28.17
C PHE A 76 7.21 -1.73 -27.31
N ASP A 77 7.24 -0.45 -27.70
CA ASP A 77 7.90 0.59 -26.91
C ASP A 77 6.91 1.27 -25.96
N ILE A 78 6.90 0.84 -24.70
CA ILE A 78 6.07 1.41 -23.63
C ILE A 78 6.33 2.91 -23.43
N LYS A 79 7.55 3.39 -23.68
CA LYS A 79 7.89 4.81 -23.52
C LYS A 79 7.17 5.69 -24.54
N LYS A 80 6.97 5.20 -25.76
CA LYS A 80 6.15 5.90 -26.78
C LYS A 80 4.73 6.11 -26.28
N ILE A 81 4.12 5.07 -25.68
CA ILE A 81 2.77 5.15 -25.11
C ILE A 81 2.72 6.17 -23.97
N LEU A 82 3.60 6.02 -22.96
CA LEU A 82 3.58 6.86 -21.77
C LEU A 82 3.87 8.34 -22.06
N ASN A 83 4.69 8.62 -23.07
CA ASN A 83 5.04 9.98 -23.47
C ASN A 83 4.01 10.62 -24.41
N SER A 84 3.02 9.87 -24.89
CA SER A 84 1.98 10.39 -25.77
C SER A 84 1.14 11.48 -25.09
N HIS A 85 0.63 12.41 -25.89
CA HIS A 85 -0.28 13.43 -25.36
C HIS A 85 -1.55 12.81 -24.76
N HIS A 86 -2.08 11.77 -25.39
CA HIS A 86 -3.25 11.04 -24.89
C HIS A 86 -3.01 10.47 -23.49
N SER A 87 -1.92 9.72 -23.28
CA SER A 87 -1.61 9.15 -21.96
C SER A 87 -1.46 10.22 -20.89
N LYS A 88 -0.81 11.34 -21.20
CA LYS A 88 -0.65 12.45 -20.26
C LYS A 88 -1.99 13.07 -19.86
N CYS A 89 -2.92 13.22 -20.79
CA CYS A 89 -4.27 13.69 -20.52
C CYS A 89 -5.03 12.70 -19.63
N VAL A 90 -5.02 11.42 -19.97
CA VAL A 90 -5.68 10.37 -19.17
C VAL A 90 -5.16 10.35 -17.73
N VAL A 91 -3.84 10.35 -17.54
CA VAL A 91 -3.23 10.35 -16.21
C VAL A 91 -3.58 11.61 -15.41
N LYS A 92 -3.62 12.78 -16.05
CA LYS A 92 -4.05 14.03 -15.43
C LYS A 92 -5.50 14.00 -14.99
N ASP A 93 -6.36 13.35 -15.73
CA ASP A 93 -7.80 13.23 -15.41
C ASP A 93 -8.07 12.23 -14.27
N ILE A 94 -7.23 11.21 -14.14
CA ILE A 94 -7.34 10.23 -13.04
C ILE A 94 -6.93 10.86 -11.72
N ASN A 95 -5.91 11.69 -11.72
CA ASN A 95 -5.37 12.35 -10.55
C ASN A 95 -6.01 13.75 -10.39
N PRO A 96 -6.65 14.11 -9.27
CA PRO A 96 -6.66 13.54 -7.93
C PRO A 96 -8.02 12.94 -7.52
N GLY A 97 -8.30 11.72 -7.96
CA GLY A 97 -9.47 10.99 -7.47
C GLY A 97 -10.83 11.47 -7.98
N LYS A 98 -10.86 12.15 -9.14
CA LYS A 98 -12.10 12.64 -9.73
C LYS A 98 -12.95 11.52 -10.37
N LYS A 99 -12.32 10.40 -10.76
CA LYS A 99 -12.98 9.33 -11.53
C LYS A 99 -13.31 8.08 -10.72
N CYS A 100 -12.69 7.87 -9.55
CA CYS A 100 -13.01 6.71 -8.72
C CYS A 100 -12.73 6.95 -7.23
N ASN A 101 -13.50 6.25 -6.38
CA ASN A 101 -13.22 6.09 -4.96
C ASN A 101 -12.45 4.78 -4.79
N CYS A 102 -11.14 4.85 -4.91
CA CYS A 102 -10.30 3.66 -4.96
C CYS A 102 -10.31 2.90 -3.63
N THR A 103 -10.64 1.61 -3.71
CA THR A 103 -10.50 0.63 -2.63
C THR A 103 -9.56 -0.51 -3.01
N TRP A 104 -8.90 -0.42 -4.15
CA TRP A 104 -7.97 -1.44 -4.63
C TRP A 104 -6.63 -1.31 -3.91
N GLU A 105 -6.30 -2.32 -3.11
CA GLU A 105 -5.15 -2.33 -2.20
C GLU A 105 -3.82 -2.08 -2.93
N ASN A 106 -3.60 -2.73 -4.08
CA ASN A 106 -2.36 -2.57 -4.84
C ASN A 106 -2.14 -1.11 -5.28
N ALA A 107 -3.19 -0.45 -5.80
CA ALA A 107 -3.09 0.94 -6.22
C ALA A 107 -2.88 1.89 -5.04
N ILE A 108 -3.55 1.63 -3.91
CA ILE A 108 -3.41 2.43 -2.70
C ILE A 108 -2.03 2.23 -2.09
N GLY A 109 -1.53 0.99 -2.01
CA GLY A 109 -0.20 0.68 -1.48
C GLY A 109 0.90 1.39 -2.26
N ILE A 110 0.89 1.30 -3.59
CA ILE A 110 1.81 2.04 -4.45
C ILE A 110 1.66 3.55 -4.26
N SER A 111 0.42 4.05 -4.21
CA SER A 111 0.18 5.48 -4.02
C SER A 111 0.73 6.01 -2.69
N LEU A 112 0.59 5.25 -1.60
CA LEU A 112 1.15 5.58 -0.28
C LEU A 112 2.68 5.64 -0.31
N MET A 113 3.34 4.72 -1.02
CA MET A 113 4.80 4.68 -1.13
C MET A 113 5.37 5.92 -1.84
N TYR A 114 4.68 6.42 -2.85
CA TYR A 114 5.12 7.56 -3.65
C TYR A 114 4.58 8.92 -3.17
N ASP A 115 3.62 8.93 -2.24
CA ASP A 115 3.12 10.17 -1.63
C ASP A 115 3.91 10.53 -0.38
N LYS A 116 4.80 11.51 -0.49
CA LYS A 116 5.64 12.00 0.62
C LYS A 116 4.82 12.43 1.85
N LYS A 117 3.59 12.89 1.67
CA LYS A 117 2.69 13.28 2.77
C LYS A 117 2.19 12.09 3.57
N SER A 118 2.26 10.89 3.01
CA SER A 118 1.90 9.64 3.68
C SER A 118 3.04 9.05 4.52
N TRP A 119 4.29 9.45 4.31
CA TRP A 119 5.45 8.90 5.01
C TRP A 119 5.40 9.05 6.54
N PRO A 120 4.98 10.19 7.11
CA PRO A 120 4.83 10.30 8.57
C PRO A 120 3.85 9.26 9.15
N LYS A 121 2.78 8.94 8.42
CA LYS A 121 1.80 7.92 8.82
C LYS A 121 2.41 6.51 8.76
N ILE A 122 3.18 6.23 7.70
CA ILE A 122 3.89 4.95 7.54
C ILE A 122 4.90 4.78 8.67
N PHE A 123 5.67 5.82 8.98
CA PHE A 123 6.65 5.79 10.07
C PHE A 123 5.99 5.61 11.44
N ALA A 124 4.91 6.34 11.73
CA ALA A 124 4.16 6.18 12.97
C ALA A 124 3.59 4.76 13.14
N GLU A 125 3.07 4.17 12.05
CA GLU A 125 2.57 2.81 12.07
C GLU A 125 3.70 1.79 12.28
N TRP A 126 4.83 1.97 11.59
CA TRP A 126 6.01 1.15 11.79
C TRP A 126 6.48 1.18 13.26
N PHE A 127 6.60 2.37 13.85
CA PHE A 127 6.96 2.54 15.25
C PHE A 127 5.93 1.85 16.17
N ARG A 128 4.65 2.06 15.92
CA ARG A 128 3.58 1.40 16.70
C ARG A 128 3.65 -0.12 16.63
N MET A 129 3.88 -0.68 15.45
CA MET A 129 3.90 -2.13 15.26
C MET A 129 5.11 -2.80 15.94
N PHE A 130 6.27 -2.20 15.84
CA PHE A 130 7.51 -2.87 16.24
C PHE A 130 8.02 -2.46 17.62
N PHE A 131 7.75 -1.26 18.06
CA PHE A 131 8.23 -0.79 19.37
C PHE A 131 7.14 -0.85 20.44
N LEU A 132 5.95 -0.33 20.20
CA LEU A 132 4.91 -0.34 21.22
C LEU A 132 4.43 -1.76 21.55
N LYS A 133 4.23 -2.63 20.56
CA LYS A 133 3.86 -4.03 20.80
C LYS A 133 4.91 -4.77 21.61
N LYS A 134 6.19 -4.57 21.29
CA LYS A 134 7.30 -5.19 22.03
C LYS A 134 7.36 -4.69 23.47
N PHE A 135 7.14 -3.39 23.68
CA PHE A 135 7.15 -2.79 25.03
C PHE A 135 5.98 -3.33 25.88
N ILE A 136 4.78 -3.38 25.33
CA ILE A 136 3.60 -3.94 26.00
C ILE A 136 3.80 -5.42 26.32
N PHE A 137 4.35 -6.21 25.38
CA PHE A 137 4.60 -7.63 25.60
C PHE A 137 5.61 -7.87 26.72
N VAL A 138 6.72 -7.11 26.75
CA VAL A 138 7.74 -7.20 27.81
C VAL A 138 7.14 -6.80 29.17
N TRP A 139 6.32 -5.76 29.21
CA TRP A 139 5.67 -5.30 30.43
C TRP A 139 4.71 -6.36 31.01
N PHE A 140 3.83 -6.92 30.16
CA PHE A 140 2.93 -8.01 30.57
C PHE A 140 3.66 -9.32 30.96
N SER A 141 4.80 -9.59 30.34
CA SER A 141 5.61 -10.77 30.69
C SER A 141 6.27 -10.62 32.06
N ARG A 142 6.65 -9.41 32.45
CA ARG A 142 7.19 -9.13 33.81
C ARG A 142 6.15 -9.35 34.89
N ASP A 143 4.92 -8.88 34.68
CA ASP A 143 3.85 -9.08 35.67
C ASP A 143 3.54 -10.56 35.90
N LYS A 144 3.57 -11.39 34.85
CA LYS A 144 3.36 -12.84 34.97
C LYS A 144 4.48 -13.53 35.76
N ILE A 145 5.73 -13.09 35.63
CA ILE A 145 6.87 -13.65 36.37
C ILE A 145 6.77 -13.24 37.83
N GLU A 146 6.39 -12.00 38.12
CA GLU A 146 6.26 -11.50 39.49
C GLU A 146 5.12 -12.19 40.27
N VAL A 147 4.00 -12.48 39.63
CA VAL A 147 2.88 -13.23 40.17
C VAL A 147 3.28 -14.69 40.44
N LYS A 148 4.04 -15.33 39.53
CA LYS A 148 4.48 -16.71 39.69
C LYS A 148 5.45 -16.85 40.87
N ASN A 149 6.40 -15.93 41.02
CA ASN A 149 7.34 -15.94 42.13
C ASN A 149 6.66 -15.69 43.49
N LYS A 150 5.54 -14.95 43.55
CA LYS A 150 4.77 -14.75 44.79
C LYS A 150 3.94 -15.97 45.17
N VAL A 151 3.57 -16.83 44.22
CA VAL A 151 2.80 -18.06 44.50
C VAL A 151 3.68 -19.22 44.93
N GLU A 152 4.96 -19.25 44.50
CA GLU A 152 5.92 -20.30 44.91
C GLU A 152 6.60 -20.05 46.26
N VAL A 153 6.40 -18.89 46.90
CA VAL A 153 7.00 -18.53 48.19
C VAL A 153 5.99 -18.64 49.38
N ASN A 154 4.75 -19.03 49.13
CA ASN A 154 3.74 -19.37 50.14
C ASN A 154 3.39 -20.84 50.07
#